data_152545300edaf00db5c6be72509687f8
#
_entry.id   152545300edaf00db5c6be72509687f8
#
_cell.length_a   1.000
_cell.length_b   1.000
_cell.length_c   1.000
_cell.angle_alpha   90.00
_cell.angle_beta   90.00
_cell.angle_gamma   90.00
#
_symmetry.space_group_name_H-M   'P 1'
#
loop_
_entity.id
_entity.type
_entity.pdbx_description
1 polymer ?
#
loop_
_entity_poly.entity_id
_entity_poly.type
_entity_poly.pdbx_seq_one_letter_code
_entity_poly.pdbx_strand_id
1 'polypeptide(L)'
;MKKTLQIALAATFFAGCASTSVTSSASKDNNELVQNQLFKIEKIIVNGKTFDPKNAEESPNISFENNKFYGYSGCNRFFGSYQTKADTLQIEGDRVASTQMLCHPMDVMDFENSLLSNFKGTFKISNENGKLVLSNDEMKIFFK
;
A
#
# COMPACT_ATOMS: atom_id res chain seq x y z
N MET A 1 -58.93 38.17 54.92
CA MET A 1 -59.00 37.06 53.97
C MET A 1 -58.42 37.55 52.65
N LYS A 2 -57.14 37.35 52.43
CA LYS A 2 -56.41 37.79 51.23
C LYS A 2 -55.93 36.57 50.53
N LYS A 3 -56.50 36.28 49.35
CA LYS A 3 -56.05 35.19 48.49
C LYS A 3 -54.92 35.69 47.65
N THR A 4 -53.75 35.16 47.86
CA THR A 4 -52.57 35.43 47.01
C THR A 4 -52.56 34.46 45.87
N LEU A 5 -52.66 34.99 44.66
CA LEU A 5 -52.54 34.24 43.40
C LEU A 5 -51.07 34.07 43.04
N GLN A 6 -50.58 32.83 43.05
CA GLN A 6 -49.23 32.53 42.58
C GLN A 6 -49.24 32.22 41.10
N ILE A 7 -48.52 33.00 40.35
CA ILE A 7 -48.29 32.80 38.89
C ILE A 7 -47.06 31.92 38.74
N ALA A 8 -47.24 30.69 38.27
CA ALA A 8 -46.14 29.79 37.93
C ALA A 8 -45.55 30.17 36.57
N LEU A 9 -44.32 30.63 36.56
CA LEU A 9 -43.59 30.88 35.32
C LEU A 9 -42.97 29.55 34.86
N ALA A 10 -43.48 28.99 33.77
CA ALA A 10 -42.90 27.83 33.11
C ALA A 10 -41.73 28.26 32.23
N ALA A 11 -40.50 27.97 32.64
CA ALA A 11 -39.33 28.15 31.83
C ALA A 11 -39.14 26.95 30.91
N THR A 12 -39.40 27.13 29.63
CA THR A 12 -39.10 26.12 28.58
C THR A 12 -37.62 26.18 28.23
N PHE A 13 -36.87 25.20 28.71
CA PHE A 13 -35.49 24.97 28.22
C PHE A 13 -35.51 24.33 26.85
N PHE A 14 -35.14 25.10 25.83
CA PHE A 14 -34.76 24.54 24.52
C PHE A 14 -33.38 23.91 24.63
N ALA A 15 -33.30 22.59 24.74
CA ALA A 15 -32.07 21.84 24.54
C ALA A 15 -31.70 21.88 23.07
N GLY A 16 -30.80 22.78 22.70
CA GLY A 16 -30.17 22.80 21.41
C GLY A 16 -29.23 21.60 21.28
N CYS A 17 -29.61 20.58 20.51
CA CYS A 17 -28.67 19.58 20.04
C CYS A 17 -27.68 20.25 19.07
N ALA A 18 -26.50 20.61 19.60
CA ALA A 18 -25.36 20.91 18.74
C ALA A 18 -24.90 19.59 18.12
N SER A 19 -25.30 19.34 16.88
CA SER A 19 -24.72 18.31 16.05
C SER A 19 -23.29 18.69 15.74
N THR A 20 -22.34 18.26 16.56
CA THR A 20 -20.93 18.25 16.19
C THR A 20 -20.78 17.22 15.08
N SER A 21 -20.77 17.68 13.83
CA SER A 21 -20.27 16.91 12.71
C SER A 21 -18.78 16.65 12.94
N VAL A 22 -18.49 15.51 13.55
CA VAL A 22 -17.14 14.95 13.56
C VAL A 22 -16.84 14.62 12.10
N THR A 23 -16.16 15.53 11.43
CA THR A 23 -15.51 15.23 10.16
C THR A 23 -14.39 14.25 10.52
N SER A 24 -14.72 12.96 10.50
CA SER A 24 -13.73 11.91 10.47
C SER A 24 -12.96 12.12 9.15
N SER A 25 -11.82 12.78 9.25
CA SER A 25 -10.79 12.62 8.24
C SER A 25 -10.43 11.14 8.28
N ALA A 26 -11.11 10.34 7.46
CA ALA A 26 -10.71 8.99 7.18
C ALA A 26 -9.31 9.09 6.59
N SER A 27 -8.29 8.87 7.41
CA SER A 27 -7.00 8.45 6.91
C SER A 27 -7.32 7.17 6.13
N LYS A 28 -7.35 7.27 4.80
CA LYS A 28 -7.43 6.10 3.92
C LYS A 28 -6.29 5.22 4.39
N ASP A 29 -6.62 4.11 5.02
CA ASP A 29 -5.62 3.15 5.43
C ASP A 29 -4.88 2.75 4.15
N ASN A 30 -3.57 3.07 4.09
CA ASN A 30 -2.73 2.75 2.93
C ASN A 30 -2.70 1.24 2.65
N ASN A 31 -3.20 0.45 3.59
CA ASN A 31 -3.44 -0.98 3.46
C ASN A 31 -4.49 -1.31 2.38
N GLU A 32 -5.55 -0.50 2.24
CA GLU A 32 -6.55 -0.67 1.18
C GLU A 32 -5.96 -0.35 -0.20
N LEU A 33 -4.92 0.49 -0.27
CA LEU A 33 -4.28 0.88 -1.54
C LEU A 33 -3.55 -0.27 -2.23
N VAL A 34 -3.12 -1.31 -1.51
CA VAL A 34 -2.35 -2.43 -2.09
C VAL A 34 -3.16 -3.70 -2.29
N GLN A 35 -4.34 -3.83 -1.66
CA GLN A 35 -5.11 -5.08 -1.72
C GLN A 35 -5.98 -5.17 -2.98
N ASN A 36 -6.07 -6.39 -3.52
CA ASN A 36 -6.95 -6.76 -4.64
C ASN A 36 -6.71 -5.95 -5.94
N GLN A 37 -5.49 -5.48 -6.16
CA GLN A 37 -5.11 -4.78 -7.37
C GLN A 37 -3.85 -5.39 -7.97
N LEU A 38 -3.76 -5.34 -9.30
CA LEU A 38 -2.56 -5.67 -10.05
C LEU A 38 -1.78 -4.39 -10.32
N PHE A 39 -0.57 -4.31 -9.81
CA PHE A 39 0.34 -3.19 -10.01
C PHE A 39 1.42 -3.55 -11.02
N LYS A 40 1.55 -2.77 -12.07
CA LYS A 40 2.66 -2.90 -13.01
C LYS A 40 3.87 -2.18 -12.45
N ILE A 41 5.03 -2.84 -12.42
CA ILE A 41 6.27 -2.24 -11.96
C ILE A 41 6.84 -1.39 -13.10
N GLU A 42 7.07 -0.11 -12.84
CA GLU A 42 7.68 0.81 -13.80
C GLU A 42 9.20 0.67 -13.79
N LYS A 43 9.79 0.74 -12.61
CA LYS A 43 11.23 0.63 -12.35
C LYS A 43 11.49 0.31 -10.89
N ILE A 44 12.69 -0.14 -10.59
CA ILE A 44 13.20 -0.24 -9.23
C ILE A 44 14.52 0.52 -9.09
N ILE A 45 14.78 1.00 -7.87
CA ILE A 45 16.07 1.55 -7.48
C ILE A 45 16.57 0.66 -6.33
N VAL A 46 17.77 0.10 -6.49
CA VAL A 46 18.42 -0.74 -5.47
C VAL A 46 19.80 -0.16 -5.22
N ASN A 47 20.08 0.22 -3.97
CA ASN A 47 21.35 0.83 -3.56
C ASN A 47 21.80 1.99 -4.49
N GLY A 48 20.84 2.83 -4.90
CA GLY A 48 21.05 3.97 -5.79
C GLY A 48 21.13 3.64 -7.28
N LYS A 49 21.16 2.36 -7.68
CA LYS A 49 21.16 1.95 -9.10
C LYS A 49 19.73 1.71 -9.57
N THR A 50 19.36 2.31 -10.70
CA THR A 50 18.05 2.14 -11.34
C THR A 50 18.08 0.94 -12.29
N PHE A 51 17.03 0.11 -12.20
CA PHE A 51 16.75 -0.98 -13.13
C PHE A 51 15.36 -0.75 -13.74
N ASP A 52 15.29 -0.83 -15.06
CA ASP A 52 14.08 -0.59 -15.84
C ASP A 52 13.83 -1.80 -16.73
N PRO A 53 12.68 -2.46 -16.64
CA PRO A 53 12.37 -3.69 -17.38
C PRO A 53 11.86 -3.43 -18.80
N LYS A 54 12.43 -2.47 -19.53
CA LYS A 54 11.93 -2.04 -20.86
C LYS A 54 11.89 -3.15 -21.89
N ASN A 55 12.80 -4.11 -21.80
CA ASN A 55 12.95 -5.19 -22.78
C ASN A 55 12.25 -6.49 -22.36
N ALA A 56 11.49 -6.47 -21.25
CA ALA A 56 10.66 -7.61 -20.89
C ALA A 56 9.49 -7.77 -21.88
N GLU A 57 9.20 -9.00 -22.28
CA GLU A 57 8.08 -9.32 -23.20
C GLU A 57 6.73 -8.91 -22.59
N GLU A 58 6.57 -9.13 -21.30
CA GLU A 58 5.42 -8.68 -20.50
C GLU A 58 5.91 -7.78 -19.37
N SER A 59 5.18 -6.69 -19.11
CA SER A 59 5.52 -5.79 -18.01
C SER A 59 5.54 -6.52 -16.68
N PRO A 60 6.62 -6.41 -15.89
CA PRO A 60 6.67 -6.91 -14.52
C PRO A 60 5.51 -6.36 -13.71
N ASN A 61 4.96 -7.20 -12.85
CA ASN A 61 3.78 -6.87 -12.08
C ASN A 61 3.75 -7.61 -10.75
N ILE A 62 2.90 -7.15 -9.83
CA ILE A 62 2.61 -7.79 -8.56
C ILE A 62 1.17 -7.50 -8.13
N SER A 63 0.54 -8.49 -7.53
CA SER A 63 -0.77 -8.34 -6.86
C SER A 63 -0.66 -8.80 -5.41
N PHE A 64 -1.45 -8.17 -4.54
CA PHE A 64 -1.53 -8.48 -3.13
C PHE A 64 -2.96 -8.90 -2.79
N GLU A 65 -3.12 -10.10 -2.26
CA GLU A 65 -4.42 -10.66 -1.94
C GLU A 65 -4.32 -11.61 -0.73
N ASN A 66 -5.18 -11.44 0.27
CA ASN A 66 -5.29 -12.35 1.42
C ASN A 66 -3.93 -12.69 2.10
N ASN A 67 -3.11 -11.67 2.35
CA ASN A 67 -1.76 -11.80 2.93
C ASN A 67 -0.76 -12.61 2.06
N LYS A 68 -1.09 -12.80 0.80
CA LYS A 68 -0.23 -13.38 -0.23
C LYS A 68 0.04 -12.38 -1.34
N PHE A 69 1.21 -12.47 -1.92
CA PHE A 69 1.49 -11.76 -3.16
C PHE A 69 1.87 -12.73 -4.26
N TYR A 70 1.55 -12.33 -5.47
CA TYR A 70 1.86 -13.02 -6.70
C TYR A 70 2.37 -12.01 -7.69
N GLY A 71 3.46 -12.31 -8.36
CA GLY A 71 4.06 -11.39 -9.31
C GLY A 71 4.72 -12.08 -10.50
N TYR A 72 5.07 -11.26 -11.47
CA TYR A 72 5.88 -11.59 -12.61
C TYR A 72 7.00 -10.57 -12.72
N SER A 73 8.24 -11.03 -12.80
CA SER A 73 9.43 -10.18 -12.74
C SER A 73 9.96 -9.75 -14.11
N GLY A 74 9.24 -10.10 -15.18
CA GLY A 74 9.69 -9.92 -16.56
C GLY A 74 10.26 -11.20 -17.17
N CYS A 75 10.59 -12.19 -16.37
CA CYS A 75 11.01 -13.54 -16.77
C CYS A 75 10.30 -14.59 -15.94
N ASN A 76 10.46 -14.55 -14.63
CA ASN A 76 9.93 -15.56 -13.72
C ASN A 76 8.70 -15.07 -12.94
N ARG A 77 7.87 -16.03 -12.55
CA ARG A 77 6.81 -15.78 -11.58
C ARG A 77 7.39 -15.87 -10.18
N PHE A 78 6.92 -15.01 -9.29
CA PHE A 78 7.30 -15.03 -7.88
C PHE A 78 6.08 -14.87 -6.99
N PHE A 79 6.17 -15.41 -5.78
CA PHE A 79 5.08 -15.38 -4.81
C PHE A 79 5.60 -15.51 -3.39
N GLY A 80 4.78 -15.10 -2.44
CA GLY A 80 5.10 -15.20 -1.04
C GLY A 80 4.01 -14.67 -0.14
N SER A 81 4.38 -14.31 1.08
CA SER A 81 3.46 -13.78 2.09
C SER A 81 3.88 -12.38 2.50
N TYR A 82 2.90 -11.57 2.85
CA TYR A 82 3.10 -10.25 3.40
C TYR A 82 2.18 -10.01 4.60
N GLN A 83 2.55 -9.03 5.40
CA GLN A 83 1.70 -8.45 6.43
C GLN A 83 1.68 -6.94 6.26
N THR A 84 0.57 -6.31 6.60
CA THR A 84 0.45 -4.85 6.61
C THR A 84 0.23 -4.35 8.01
N LYS A 85 0.82 -3.20 8.32
CA LYS A 85 0.60 -2.49 9.56
C LYS A 85 0.66 -1.00 9.29
N ALA A 86 -0.48 -0.32 9.45
CA ALA A 86 -0.61 1.10 9.13
C ALA A 86 -0.18 1.41 7.67
N ASP A 87 0.91 2.13 7.48
CA ASP A 87 1.47 2.53 6.19
C ASP A 87 2.67 1.67 5.75
N THR A 88 2.82 0.48 6.34
CA THR A 88 3.93 -0.42 6.03
C THR A 88 3.45 -1.77 5.52
N LEU A 89 4.27 -2.34 4.64
CA LEU A 89 4.14 -3.67 4.07
C LEU A 89 5.38 -4.47 4.46
N GLN A 90 5.21 -5.56 5.21
CA GLN A 90 6.31 -6.45 5.59
C GLN A 90 6.32 -7.68 4.71
N ILE A 91 7.45 -7.91 4.03
CA ILE A 91 7.72 -9.08 3.19
C ILE A 91 8.65 -10.03 3.96
N GLU A 92 8.25 -11.29 4.07
CA GLU A 92 9.06 -12.34 4.65
C GLU A 92 10.03 -12.88 3.58
N GLY A 93 11.25 -12.33 3.55
CA GLY A 93 12.21 -12.52 2.45
C GLY A 93 12.68 -13.96 2.24
N ASP A 94 12.73 -14.77 3.31
CA ASP A 94 13.05 -16.20 3.26
C ASP A 94 11.90 -17.07 2.71
N ARG A 95 10.74 -16.46 2.48
CA ARG A 95 9.53 -17.09 1.94
C ARG A 95 9.11 -16.56 0.58
N VAL A 96 9.97 -15.82 -0.09
CA VAL A 96 9.77 -15.45 -1.49
C VAL A 96 10.27 -16.57 -2.38
N ALA A 97 9.36 -17.22 -3.06
CA ALA A 97 9.67 -18.28 -4.01
C ALA A 97 9.51 -17.77 -5.45
N SER A 98 10.30 -18.31 -6.36
CA SER A 98 10.19 -17.98 -7.79
C SER A 98 10.44 -19.21 -8.66
N THR A 99 9.91 -19.18 -9.89
CA THR A 99 10.37 -20.07 -10.97
C THR A 99 11.78 -19.67 -11.37
N GLN A 100 12.50 -20.56 -12.09
CA GLN A 100 13.90 -20.34 -12.43
C GLN A 100 14.13 -20.63 -13.92
N MET A 101 13.56 -19.79 -14.77
CA MET A 101 13.85 -19.78 -16.19
C MET A 101 15.00 -18.80 -16.46
N LEU A 102 15.78 -19.07 -17.51
CA LEU A 102 16.76 -18.12 -18.03
C LEU A 102 16.15 -17.42 -19.24
N CYS A 103 15.99 -16.11 -19.16
CA CYS A 103 15.39 -15.29 -20.20
C CYS A 103 16.42 -14.34 -20.84
N HIS A 104 16.08 -13.89 -22.02
CA HIS A 104 16.84 -12.89 -22.76
C HIS A 104 15.94 -11.71 -23.13
N PRO A 105 16.50 -10.51 -23.26
CA PRO A 105 17.91 -10.14 -23.06
C PRO A 105 18.30 -10.12 -21.57
N MET A 106 19.60 -10.09 -21.29
CA MET A 106 20.13 -10.24 -19.93
C MET A 106 19.74 -9.13 -18.96
N ASP A 107 19.38 -7.94 -19.43
CA ASP A 107 18.89 -6.84 -18.58
C ASP A 107 17.55 -7.18 -17.88
N VAL A 108 16.75 -8.07 -18.49
CA VAL A 108 15.55 -8.63 -17.83
C VAL A 108 15.93 -9.48 -16.63
N MET A 109 17.00 -10.29 -16.74
CA MET A 109 17.53 -11.08 -15.63
C MET A 109 18.18 -10.21 -14.57
N ASP A 110 18.86 -9.14 -14.96
CA ASP A 110 19.45 -8.15 -14.01
C ASP A 110 18.37 -7.46 -13.22
N PHE A 111 17.26 -7.08 -13.86
CA PHE A 111 16.10 -6.53 -13.19
C PHE A 111 15.49 -7.54 -12.21
N GLU A 112 15.21 -8.76 -12.66
CA GLU A 112 14.65 -9.83 -11.82
C GLU A 112 15.53 -10.12 -10.61
N ASN A 113 16.82 -10.34 -10.81
CA ASN A 113 17.76 -10.63 -9.74
C ASN A 113 17.80 -9.48 -8.71
N SER A 114 17.80 -8.23 -9.19
CA SER A 114 17.78 -7.06 -8.33
C SER A 114 16.47 -6.93 -7.56
N LEU A 115 15.33 -7.22 -8.20
CA LEU A 115 14.02 -7.24 -7.56
C LEU A 115 13.96 -8.31 -6.47
N LEU A 116 14.16 -9.57 -6.83
CA LEU A 116 13.89 -10.71 -5.95
C LEU A 116 14.90 -10.80 -4.78
N SER A 117 16.16 -10.42 -4.98
CA SER A 117 17.17 -10.43 -3.91
C SER A 117 16.90 -9.37 -2.82
N ASN A 118 16.19 -8.29 -3.17
CA ASN A 118 15.95 -7.15 -2.28
C ASN A 118 14.48 -7.01 -1.87
N PHE A 119 13.56 -7.81 -2.41
CA PHE A 119 12.14 -7.78 -2.06
C PHE A 119 11.87 -8.48 -0.73
N LYS A 120 12.36 -7.89 0.36
CA LYS A 120 12.30 -8.43 1.72
C LYS A 120 12.29 -7.31 2.75
N GLY A 121 11.84 -7.63 3.97
CA GLY A 121 11.80 -6.67 5.08
C GLY A 121 10.57 -5.75 5.01
N THR A 122 10.66 -4.63 5.68
CA THR A 122 9.54 -3.69 5.83
C THR A 122 9.66 -2.55 4.84
N PHE A 123 8.67 -2.40 3.99
CA PHE A 123 8.53 -1.29 3.05
C PHE A 123 7.51 -0.28 3.58
N LYS A 124 7.82 1.00 3.45
CA LYS A 124 6.87 2.08 3.59
C LYS A 124 6.01 2.15 2.33
N ILE A 125 4.70 2.25 2.50
CA ILE A 125 3.73 2.49 1.43
C ILE A 125 3.56 4.00 1.30
N SER A 126 3.77 4.54 0.12
CA SER A 126 3.59 5.97 -0.17
C SER A 126 2.98 6.19 -1.55
N ASN A 127 2.45 7.39 -1.74
CA ASN A 127 1.97 7.84 -3.05
C ASN A 127 2.84 9.03 -3.49
N GLU A 128 3.51 8.89 -4.63
CA GLU A 128 4.32 9.95 -5.23
C GLU A 128 3.71 10.32 -6.60
N ASN A 129 3.23 11.54 -6.73
CA ASN A 129 2.60 12.04 -7.95
C ASN A 129 1.45 11.15 -8.47
N GLY A 130 0.63 10.61 -7.57
CA GLY A 130 -0.49 9.74 -7.91
C GLY A 130 -0.12 8.28 -8.17
N LYS A 131 1.15 7.92 -8.03
CA LYS A 131 1.64 6.55 -8.20
C LYS A 131 2.00 5.92 -6.87
N LEU A 132 1.67 4.64 -6.71
CA LEU A 132 2.09 3.85 -5.56
C LEU A 132 3.62 3.67 -5.59
N VAL A 133 4.23 3.81 -4.43
CA VAL A 133 5.66 3.54 -4.22
C VAL A 133 5.83 2.72 -2.95
N LEU A 134 6.61 1.64 -3.05
CA LEU A 134 7.10 0.89 -1.90
C LEU A 134 8.58 1.20 -1.70
N SER A 135 8.99 1.55 -0.49
CA SER A 135 10.38 1.92 -0.23
C SER A 135 10.89 1.45 1.13
N ASN A 136 12.14 1.04 1.18
CA ASN A 136 12.93 0.82 2.38
C ASN A 136 14.35 1.40 2.17
N ASP A 137 15.28 1.13 3.08
CA ASP A 137 16.64 1.69 3.02
C ASP A 137 17.45 1.19 1.81
N GLU A 138 17.16 -0.01 1.31
CA GLU A 138 17.91 -0.65 0.22
C GLU A 138 17.22 -0.52 -1.13
N MET A 139 15.88 -0.46 -1.13
CA MET A 139 15.09 -0.60 -2.35
C MET A 139 13.91 0.36 -2.43
N LYS A 140 13.64 0.84 -3.63
CA LYS A 140 12.44 1.61 -3.96
C LYS A 140 11.80 1.04 -5.23
N ILE A 141 10.50 0.73 -5.16
CA ILE A 141 9.71 0.18 -6.26
C ILE A 141 8.68 1.22 -6.69
N PHE A 142 8.69 1.59 -7.96
CA PHE A 142 7.72 2.50 -8.56
C PHE A 142 6.72 1.72 -9.40
N PHE A 143 5.45 1.99 -9.18
CA PHE A 143 4.36 1.37 -9.93
C PHE A 143 3.70 2.37 -10.90
N LYS A 144 3.08 1.85 -11.96
CA LYS A 144 2.37 2.61 -12.99
C LYS A 144 0.95 2.08 -13.20
#